data_1018165ee770da5fd4f290d35eef080e
#
_entry.id   1018165ee770da5fd4f290d35eef080e
#
_cell.length_a   1.000
_cell.length_b   1.000
_cell.length_c   1.000
_cell.angle_alpha   90.00
_cell.angle_beta   90.00
_cell.angle_gamma   90.00
#
_symmetry.space_group_name_H-M   'P 1'
#
loop_
_entity.id
_entity.type
_entity.pdbx_description
1 polymer ?
#
loop_
_entity_poly.entity_id
_entity_poly.type
_entity_poly.pdbx_seq_one_letter_code
_entity_poly.pdbx_strand_id
1 'polypeptide(L)'
;IMLMDEAFSALDPLIRSDMQKQLLDLQSELKKTIVFITHDLDESLRLGDHIGILNAGKLVQVGTPVDIVMNPADEYVKAFVKDVNRAKVLKAKIIMIPANQFKSNGSNKLKVNEDDFLEEFLPKIVCSDVVVEVVDKNGNVKGYITDKELQKSL
;
A
#
# COMPACT_ATOMS: atom_id res chain seq x y z
N ILE A 1 20.88 8.20 -10.86
CA ILE A 1 19.85 8.88 -10.04
C ILE A 1 19.12 9.86 -10.93
N MET A 2 17.80 9.85 -10.89
CA MET A 2 16.92 10.80 -11.58
C MET A 2 16.23 11.65 -10.52
N LEU A 3 16.13 12.96 -10.76
CA LEU A 3 15.39 13.88 -9.90
C LEU A 3 14.16 14.36 -10.66
N MET A 4 12.99 14.27 -10.03
CA MET A 4 11.72 14.70 -10.60
C MET A 4 11.03 15.62 -9.57
N ASP A 5 10.68 16.82 -10.00
CA ASP A 5 10.03 17.80 -9.16
C ASP A 5 8.66 18.13 -9.75
N GLU A 6 7.59 17.81 -9.00
CA GLU A 6 6.18 18.03 -9.36
C GLU A 6 5.82 17.56 -10.79
N ALA A 7 6.42 16.44 -11.24
CA ALA A 7 6.40 16.03 -12.65
C ALA A 7 4.99 15.79 -13.24
N PHE A 8 4.01 15.50 -12.39
CA PHE A 8 2.64 15.20 -12.82
C PHE A 8 1.61 16.25 -12.37
N SER A 9 2.03 17.32 -11.69
CA SER A 9 1.12 18.31 -11.09
C SER A 9 0.21 19.02 -12.10
N ALA A 10 0.71 19.25 -13.32
CA ALA A 10 -0.03 19.94 -14.39
C ALA A 10 -0.94 19.02 -15.24
N LEU A 11 -0.98 17.72 -14.95
CA LEU A 11 -1.76 16.75 -15.72
C LEU A 11 -3.17 16.57 -15.14
N ASP A 12 -4.15 16.32 -16.01
CA ASP A 12 -5.47 15.89 -15.57
C ASP A 12 -5.41 14.50 -14.89
N PRO A 13 -6.40 14.15 -14.04
CA PRO A 13 -6.32 12.93 -13.20
C PRO A 13 -6.17 11.63 -13.99
N LEU A 14 -6.76 11.52 -15.19
CA LEU A 14 -6.69 10.30 -15.98
C LEU A 14 -5.30 10.11 -16.58
N ILE A 15 -4.79 11.15 -17.25
CA ILE A 15 -3.44 11.14 -17.85
C ILE A 15 -2.38 10.98 -16.75
N ARG A 16 -2.57 11.64 -15.60
CA ARG A 16 -1.68 11.49 -14.43
C ARG A 16 -1.56 10.02 -14.00
N SER A 17 -2.70 9.33 -13.85
CA SER A 17 -2.71 7.91 -13.45
C SER A 17 -1.97 7.03 -14.45
N ASP A 18 -2.16 7.26 -15.76
CA ASP A 18 -1.49 6.51 -16.81
C ASP A 18 0.03 6.76 -16.83
N MET A 19 0.45 8.02 -16.67
CA MET A 19 1.86 8.39 -16.61
C MET A 19 2.57 7.82 -15.39
N GLN A 20 1.92 7.82 -14.23
CA GLN A 20 2.43 7.19 -13.00
C GLN A 20 2.65 5.69 -13.19
N LYS A 21 1.70 5.00 -13.83
CA LYS A 21 1.82 3.57 -14.14
C LYS A 21 3.00 3.31 -15.07
N GLN A 22 3.12 4.09 -16.15
CA GLN A 22 4.25 3.98 -17.08
C GLN A 22 5.61 4.23 -16.38
N LEU A 23 5.66 5.19 -15.44
CA LEU A 23 6.87 5.44 -14.65
C LEU A 23 7.25 4.22 -13.79
N LEU A 24 6.28 3.57 -13.13
CA LEU A 24 6.52 2.35 -12.35
C LEU A 24 7.00 1.20 -13.23
N ASP A 25 6.38 0.99 -14.39
CA ASP A 25 6.79 -0.04 -15.35
C ASP A 25 8.25 0.21 -15.82
N LEU A 26 8.56 1.44 -16.21
CA LEU A 26 9.89 1.84 -16.63
C LEU A 26 10.93 1.69 -15.52
N GLN A 27 10.59 2.08 -14.29
CA GLN A 27 11.47 1.94 -13.12
C GLN A 27 11.78 0.48 -12.83
N SER A 28 10.79 -0.42 -12.96
CA SER A 28 10.96 -1.86 -12.76
C SER A 28 11.94 -2.48 -13.76
N GLU A 29 11.98 -1.96 -15.00
CA GLU A 29 12.91 -2.41 -16.06
C GLU A 29 14.31 -1.81 -15.85
N LEU A 30 14.40 -0.51 -15.64
CA LEU A 30 15.66 0.22 -15.57
C LEU A 30 16.37 0.10 -14.21
N LYS A 31 15.64 -0.20 -13.14
CA LYS A 31 16.13 -0.30 -11.74
C LYS A 31 16.96 0.93 -11.32
N LYS A 32 16.54 2.11 -11.76
CA LYS A 32 17.19 3.38 -11.43
C LYS A 32 16.62 3.95 -10.15
N THR A 33 17.47 4.58 -9.35
CA THR A 33 17.03 5.38 -8.21
C THR A 33 16.39 6.66 -8.73
N ILE A 34 15.16 6.92 -8.33
CA ILE A 34 14.40 8.14 -8.64
C ILE A 34 14.14 8.85 -7.30
N VAL A 35 14.48 10.14 -7.23
CA VAL A 35 14.04 11.03 -6.16
C VAL A 35 12.91 11.87 -6.73
N PHE A 36 11.70 11.66 -6.19
CA PHE A 36 10.48 12.27 -6.67
C PHE A 36 9.95 13.25 -5.61
N ILE A 37 9.74 14.52 -5.99
CA ILE A 37 9.18 15.55 -5.12
C ILE A 37 7.75 15.79 -5.55
N THR A 38 6.82 15.73 -4.59
CA THR A 38 5.41 16.02 -4.77
C THR A 38 4.79 16.55 -3.48
N HIS A 39 3.72 17.31 -3.59
CA HIS A 39 2.86 17.69 -2.47
C HIS A 39 1.62 16.77 -2.35
N ASP A 40 1.44 15.84 -3.29
CA ASP A 40 0.33 14.88 -3.33
C ASP A 40 0.72 13.62 -2.57
N LEU A 41 0.05 13.38 -1.44
CA LEU A 41 0.31 12.22 -0.59
C LEU A 41 -0.06 10.90 -1.30
N ASP A 42 -1.18 10.85 -2.01
CA ASP A 42 -1.61 9.63 -2.72
C ASP A 42 -0.58 9.25 -3.80
N GLU A 43 0.00 10.26 -4.46
CA GLU A 43 1.08 10.06 -5.42
C GLU A 43 2.33 9.47 -4.76
N SER A 44 2.75 10.03 -3.62
CA SER A 44 3.91 9.53 -2.88
C SER A 44 3.71 8.11 -2.35
N LEU A 45 2.50 7.79 -1.86
CA LEU A 45 2.14 6.45 -1.39
C LEU A 45 2.11 5.41 -2.51
N ARG A 46 1.75 5.84 -3.73
CA ARG A 46 1.67 4.96 -4.90
C ARG A 46 3.03 4.70 -5.55
N LEU A 47 3.88 5.72 -5.65
CA LEU A 47 5.13 5.67 -6.42
C LEU A 47 6.34 5.32 -5.56
N GLY A 48 6.35 5.71 -4.27
CA GLY A 48 7.52 5.63 -3.42
C GLY A 48 7.74 4.27 -2.79
N ASP A 49 8.94 3.72 -2.89
CA ASP A 49 9.39 2.63 -2.02
C ASP A 49 9.65 3.16 -0.60
N HIS A 50 10.15 4.40 -0.50
CA HIS A 50 10.35 5.15 0.74
C HIS A 50 9.85 6.58 0.56
N ILE A 51 9.23 7.11 1.60
CA ILE A 51 8.64 8.44 1.63
C ILE A 51 9.32 9.24 2.72
N GLY A 52 9.77 10.45 2.39
CA GLY A 52 10.24 11.44 3.35
C GLY A 52 9.23 12.59 3.48
N ILE A 53 8.69 12.79 4.68
CA ILE A 53 7.77 13.90 4.96
C ILE A 53 8.57 15.08 5.49
N LEU A 54 8.43 16.23 4.83
CA LEU A 54 9.03 17.50 5.23
C LEU A 54 7.96 18.44 5.81
N ASN A 55 8.32 19.11 6.90
CA ASN A 55 7.52 20.19 7.47
C ASN A 55 8.42 21.39 7.78
N ALA A 56 8.10 22.56 7.25
CA ALA A 56 8.88 23.79 7.44
C ALA A 56 10.38 23.60 7.17
N GLY A 57 10.73 22.87 6.10
CA GLY A 57 12.10 22.59 5.69
C GLY A 57 12.85 21.55 6.52
N LYS A 58 12.17 20.90 7.48
CA LYS A 58 12.75 19.82 8.30
C LYS A 58 12.16 18.48 7.89
N LEU A 59 13.01 17.47 7.80
CA LEU A 59 12.59 16.10 7.58
C LEU A 59 11.99 15.56 8.89
N VAL A 60 10.67 15.25 8.88
CA VAL A 60 9.90 14.81 10.06
C VAL A 60 9.91 13.31 10.20
N GLN A 61 9.68 12.61 9.08
CA GLN A 61 9.63 11.14 9.06
C GLN A 61 10.15 10.62 7.71
N VAL A 62 10.83 9.46 7.77
CA VAL A 62 11.16 8.65 6.58
C VAL A 62 10.73 7.22 6.86
N GLY A 63 10.06 6.59 5.89
CA GLY A 63 9.63 5.20 6.00
C GLY A 63 9.00 4.68 4.73
N THR A 64 8.58 3.43 4.75
CA THR A 64 7.74 2.87 3.68
C THR A 64 6.36 3.51 3.70
N PRO A 65 5.56 3.43 2.60
CA PRO A 65 4.17 3.85 2.61
C PRO A 65 3.37 3.33 3.81
N VAL A 66 3.58 2.06 4.16
CA VAL A 66 2.93 1.42 5.31
C VAL A 66 3.38 2.06 6.63
N ASP A 67 4.68 2.31 6.82
CA ASP A 67 5.19 2.96 8.04
C ASP A 67 4.60 4.35 8.22
N ILE A 68 4.52 5.13 7.14
CA ILE A 68 3.97 6.50 7.18
C ILE A 68 2.49 6.47 7.62
N VAL A 69 1.70 5.56 7.07
CA VAL A 69 0.25 5.50 7.31
C VAL A 69 -0.10 4.85 8.65
N MET A 70 0.63 3.79 9.04
CA MET A 70 0.30 3.00 10.22
C MET A 70 1.01 3.47 11.50
N ASN A 71 2.18 4.10 11.36
CA ASN A 71 3.03 4.52 12.47
C ASN A 71 3.48 5.98 12.30
N PRO A 72 2.54 6.96 12.24
CA PRO A 72 2.90 8.37 12.10
C PRO A 72 3.76 8.85 13.28
N ALA A 73 4.89 9.53 12.98
CA ALA A 73 5.88 9.93 13.97
C ALA A 73 5.40 11.02 14.93
N ASP A 74 4.51 11.89 14.48
CA ASP A 74 3.97 13.00 15.28
C ASP A 74 2.54 13.37 14.85
N GLU A 75 1.96 14.35 15.52
CA GLU A 75 0.59 14.83 15.23
C GLU A 75 0.49 15.50 13.84
N TYR A 76 1.59 16.06 13.32
CA TYR A 76 1.60 16.63 11.96
C TYR A 76 1.45 15.52 10.92
N VAL A 77 2.27 14.47 11.00
CA VAL A 77 2.18 13.31 10.09
C VAL A 77 0.84 12.61 10.24
N LYS A 78 0.34 12.43 11.47
CA LYS A 78 -0.95 11.84 11.74
C LYS A 78 -2.11 12.63 11.11
N ALA A 79 -2.07 13.96 11.18
CA ALA A 79 -3.05 14.81 10.51
C ALA A 79 -2.93 14.71 8.98
N PHE A 80 -1.70 14.61 8.47
CA PHE A 80 -1.41 14.52 7.04
C PHE A 80 -1.95 13.22 6.41
N VAL A 81 -1.88 12.08 7.14
CA VAL A 81 -2.35 10.77 6.66
C VAL A 81 -3.78 10.43 7.07
N LYS A 82 -4.48 11.34 7.77
CA LYS A 82 -5.80 11.06 8.37
C LYS A 82 -6.85 10.59 7.35
N ASP A 83 -6.86 11.20 6.17
CA ASP A 83 -7.87 10.95 5.14
C ASP A 83 -7.41 9.93 4.08
N VAL A 84 -6.24 9.29 4.30
CA VAL A 84 -5.72 8.27 3.41
C VAL A 84 -6.60 7.03 3.45
N ASN A 85 -7.00 6.56 2.26
CA ASN A 85 -7.62 5.25 2.14
C ASN A 85 -6.58 4.15 2.34
N ARG A 86 -6.50 3.61 3.55
CA ARG A 86 -5.54 2.56 3.93
C ARG A 86 -5.63 1.32 3.04
N ALA A 87 -6.81 1.01 2.50
CA ALA A 87 -6.99 -0.13 1.62
C ALA A 87 -6.17 -0.03 0.32
N LYS A 88 -5.78 1.18 -0.10
CA LYS A 88 -4.90 1.42 -1.25
C LYS A 88 -3.41 1.25 -0.96
N VAL A 89 -3.04 1.18 0.32
CA VAL A 89 -1.64 1.12 0.78
C VAL A 89 -1.31 -0.25 1.35
N LEU A 90 -2.27 -0.88 2.02
CA LEU A 90 -2.06 -2.15 2.71
C LEU A 90 -2.16 -3.33 1.74
N LYS A 91 -1.09 -4.11 1.65
CA LYS A 91 -1.05 -5.38 0.92
C LYS A 91 -1.46 -6.54 1.82
N ALA A 92 -1.97 -7.62 1.22
CA ALA A 92 -2.39 -8.82 1.94
C ALA A 92 -1.31 -9.36 2.90
N LYS A 93 -0.04 -9.35 2.50
CA LYS A 93 1.10 -9.79 3.33
C LYS A 93 1.32 -8.98 4.61
N ILE A 94 0.86 -7.72 4.65
CA ILE A 94 1.04 -6.83 5.81
C ILE A 94 0.01 -7.13 6.90
N ILE A 95 -1.20 -7.51 6.50
CA ILE A 95 -2.34 -7.69 7.42
C ILE A 95 -2.63 -9.16 7.75
N MET A 96 -1.99 -10.12 7.05
CA MET A 96 -2.24 -11.55 7.27
C MET A 96 -1.66 -12.05 8.59
N ILE A 97 -2.33 -13.04 9.17
CA ILE A 97 -1.76 -13.91 10.21
C ILE A 97 -0.91 -14.99 9.51
N PRO A 98 0.35 -15.20 9.90
CA PRO A 98 1.18 -16.25 9.32
C PRO A 98 0.52 -17.65 9.41
N ALA A 99 0.67 -18.47 8.38
CA ALA A 99 0.03 -19.78 8.28
C ALA A 99 0.35 -20.75 9.45
N ASN A 100 1.52 -20.58 10.07
CA ASN A 100 1.92 -21.37 11.26
C ASN A 100 1.20 -20.96 12.54
N GLN A 101 0.53 -19.81 12.57
CA GLN A 101 -0.17 -19.26 13.74
C GLN A 101 -1.71 -19.39 13.64
N PHE A 102 -2.22 -19.82 12.51
CA PHE A 102 -3.65 -19.90 12.27
C PHE A 102 -4.06 -21.29 11.75
N LYS A 103 -5.04 -21.91 12.43
CA LYS A 103 -5.69 -23.15 11.93
C LYS A 103 -7.04 -22.77 11.33
N SER A 104 -7.13 -22.83 10.02
CA SER A 104 -8.39 -22.60 9.32
C SER A 104 -9.30 -23.83 9.44
N ASN A 105 -10.46 -23.66 10.06
CA ASN A 105 -11.52 -24.67 10.09
C ASN A 105 -12.66 -24.36 9.08
N GLY A 106 -12.52 -23.31 8.26
CA GLY A 106 -13.57 -22.88 7.32
C GLY A 106 -13.45 -23.53 5.94
N SER A 107 -14.61 -23.89 5.38
CA SER A 107 -14.73 -24.48 4.04
C SER A 107 -14.76 -23.44 2.92
N ASN A 108 -15.05 -22.18 3.22
CA ASN A 108 -15.18 -21.13 2.22
C ASN A 108 -13.94 -20.20 2.26
N LYS A 109 -13.07 -20.31 1.25
CA LYS A 109 -11.80 -19.59 1.20
C LYS A 109 -11.69 -18.78 -0.09
N LEU A 110 -11.37 -17.49 0.04
CA LEU A 110 -10.96 -16.64 -1.06
C LEU A 110 -9.43 -16.64 -1.14
N LYS A 111 -8.87 -17.00 -2.28
CA LYS A 111 -7.42 -16.90 -2.50
C LYS A 111 -7.07 -15.52 -3.04
N VAL A 112 -6.07 -14.89 -2.42
CA VAL A 112 -5.49 -13.61 -2.86
C VAL A 112 -3.97 -13.72 -2.89
N ASN A 113 -3.31 -12.93 -3.74
CA ASN A 113 -1.85 -12.90 -3.78
C ASN A 113 -1.31 -12.06 -2.60
N GLU A 114 -0.13 -12.40 -2.10
CA GLU A 114 0.51 -11.68 -0.99
C GLU A 114 0.79 -10.20 -1.31
N ASP A 115 0.92 -9.85 -2.59
CA ASP A 115 1.18 -8.49 -3.07
C ASP A 115 -0.09 -7.72 -3.47
N ASP A 116 -1.28 -8.36 -3.47
CA ASP A 116 -2.55 -7.69 -3.76
C ASP A 116 -2.88 -6.65 -2.69
N PHE A 117 -3.39 -5.49 -3.13
CA PHE A 117 -3.84 -4.44 -2.21
C PHE A 117 -5.21 -4.80 -1.61
N LEU A 118 -5.43 -4.35 -0.38
CA LEU A 118 -6.69 -4.61 0.35
C LEU A 118 -7.92 -4.15 -0.45
N GLU A 119 -7.86 -3.02 -1.16
CA GLU A 119 -8.97 -2.51 -1.97
C GLU A 119 -9.41 -3.48 -3.09
N GLU A 120 -8.52 -4.33 -3.60
CA GLU A 120 -8.82 -5.26 -4.71
C GLU A 120 -9.69 -6.44 -4.29
N PHE A 121 -9.58 -6.85 -3.03
CA PHE A 121 -10.30 -8.01 -2.50
C PHE A 121 -11.31 -7.68 -1.40
N LEU A 122 -11.23 -6.51 -0.79
CA LEU A 122 -12.18 -6.06 0.25
C LEU A 122 -13.65 -6.19 -0.18
N PRO A 123 -14.07 -5.76 -1.40
CA PRO A 123 -15.46 -5.91 -1.83
C PRO A 123 -15.96 -7.34 -1.89
N LYS A 124 -15.05 -8.30 -2.10
CA LYS A 124 -15.38 -9.74 -2.18
C LYS A 124 -15.60 -10.38 -0.81
N ILE A 125 -15.07 -9.76 0.25
CA ILE A 125 -15.14 -10.27 1.62
C ILE A 125 -16.36 -9.71 2.35
N VAL A 126 -16.67 -8.43 2.18
CA VAL A 126 -17.74 -7.72 2.90
C VAL A 126 -19.12 -8.37 2.74
N CYS A 127 -19.31 -9.17 1.70
CA CYS A 127 -20.58 -9.84 1.41
C CYS A 127 -20.63 -11.34 1.81
N SER A 128 -19.57 -11.88 2.44
CA SER A 128 -19.49 -13.32 2.70
C SER A 128 -18.62 -13.63 3.91
N ASP A 129 -19.05 -14.60 4.72
CA ASP A 129 -18.28 -15.14 5.85
C ASP A 129 -17.13 -16.01 5.31
N VAL A 130 -16.08 -15.39 4.77
CA VAL A 130 -14.99 -16.02 4.03
C VAL A 130 -13.65 -15.73 4.72
N VAL A 131 -12.88 -16.79 4.93
CA VAL A 131 -11.46 -16.64 5.32
C VAL A 131 -10.62 -16.41 4.06
N VAL A 132 -9.84 -15.35 4.04
CA VAL A 132 -8.92 -15.06 2.94
C VAL A 132 -7.63 -15.84 3.13
N GLU A 133 -7.30 -16.68 2.15
CA GLU A 133 -6.06 -17.43 2.08
C GLU A 133 -5.04 -16.66 1.24
N VAL A 134 -3.98 -16.18 1.87
CA VAL A 134 -2.92 -15.40 1.21
C VAL A 134 -1.87 -16.35 0.66
N VAL A 135 -1.60 -16.27 -0.64
CA VAL A 135 -0.68 -17.14 -1.35
C VAL A 135 0.46 -16.35 -2.02
N ASP A 136 1.62 -16.99 -2.16
CA ASP A 136 2.71 -16.45 -2.98
C ASP A 136 2.47 -16.68 -4.48
N LYS A 137 3.39 -16.19 -5.33
CA LYS A 137 3.34 -16.35 -6.79
C LYS A 137 3.36 -17.81 -7.26
N ASN A 138 3.78 -18.74 -6.40
CA ASN A 138 3.83 -20.17 -6.67
C ASN A 138 2.58 -20.91 -6.15
N GLY A 139 1.64 -20.19 -5.51
CA GLY A 139 0.43 -20.75 -4.93
C GLY A 139 0.60 -21.34 -3.53
N ASN A 140 1.76 -21.17 -2.88
CA ASN A 140 1.98 -21.64 -1.51
C ASN A 140 1.30 -20.68 -0.52
N VAL A 141 0.58 -21.25 0.45
CA VAL A 141 -0.11 -20.47 1.48
C VAL A 141 0.90 -19.85 2.44
N LYS A 142 0.87 -18.52 2.57
CA LYS A 142 1.69 -17.73 3.48
C LYS A 142 0.96 -17.36 4.76
N GLY A 143 -0.34 -17.13 4.67
CA GLY A 143 -1.14 -16.73 5.83
C GLY A 143 -2.61 -16.64 5.53
N TYR A 144 -3.34 -16.10 6.50
CA TYR A 144 -4.79 -15.95 6.45
C TYR A 144 -5.19 -14.57 6.94
N ILE A 145 -6.25 -13.99 6.36
CA ILE A 145 -6.86 -12.75 6.83
C ILE A 145 -8.28 -13.08 7.25
N THR A 146 -8.63 -12.71 8.49
CA THR A 146 -9.97 -12.82 9.05
C THR A 146 -10.59 -11.45 9.23
N ASP A 147 -11.90 -11.39 9.52
CA ASP A 147 -12.59 -10.12 9.81
C ASP A 147 -11.93 -9.30 10.89
N LYS A 148 -11.30 -9.95 11.87
CA LYS A 148 -10.61 -9.27 12.97
C LYS A 148 -9.39 -8.48 12.49
N GLU A 149 -8.62 -9.04 11.57
CA GLU A 149 -7.46 -8.36 10.96
C GLU A 149 -7.90 -7.24 10.04
N LEU A 150 -8.99 -7.44 9.30
CA LEU A 150 -9.59 -6.40 8.46
C LEU A 150 -10.05 -5.20 9.29
N GLN A 151 -10.78 -5.44 10.39
CA GLN A 151 -11.26 -4.37 11.29
C GLN A 151 -10.13 -3.56 11.94
N LYS A 152 -8.97 -4.18 12.17
CA LYS A 152 -7.80 -3.48 12.72
C LYS A 152 -7.06 -2.64 11.68
N SER A 153 -7.23 -2.98 10.40
CA SER A 153 -6.49 -2.40 9.28
C SER A 153 -7.21 -1.21 8.63
N LEU A 154 -8.50 -1.11 8.83
CA LEU A 154 -9.36 -0.01 8.35
C LEU A 154 -9.51 1.06 9.40
#